data_1ffc9aec32f53717c2b9e56b24730ab6
#
_entry.id   1ffc9aec32f53717c2b9e56b24730ab6
#
_cell.length_a   1.000
_cell.length_b   1.000
_cell.length_c   1.000
_cell.angle_alpha   90.00
_cell.angle_beta   90.00
_cell.angle_gamma   90.00
#
_symmetry.space_group_name_H-M   'P 1'
#
loop_
_entity.id
_entity.type
_entity.pdbx_description
1 polymer ?
#
loop_
_entity_poly.entity_id
_entity_poly.type
_entity_poly.pdbx_seq_one_letter_code
_entity_poly.pdbx_strand_id
1 'polypeptide(L)'
;MIQASTDPAAIAKKALAAYAKERYEEAIELFQEAWTRYDASGDLVEAAEIANNLSVALIQVDRHQAALDTLAGTFDLFIDHGEMIKAAQALGNEAAAHEGLNNWERAEALYQQAAERFADLKDRDSQRYTLQALSRVRLRQGHAIEAVNTMQSALETGTRTTWRDRLANKILSLPSRILKP
;
A
#
# COMPACT_ATOMS: atom_id res chain seq x y z
N MET A 1 10.55 -13.97 35.31
CA MET A 1 9.41 -13.95 34.35
C MET A 1 9.37 -12.57 33.77
N ILE A 2 9.68 -12.43 32.47
CA ILE A 2 9.52 -11.16 31.74
C ILE A 2 8.01 -11.03 31.56
N GLN A 3 7.38 -10.05 32.24
CA GLN A 3 5.98 -9.71 31.99
C GLN A 3 5.87 -9.38 30.51
N ALA A 4 5.08 -10.17 29.77
CA ALA A 4 4.73 -9.82 28.41
C ALA A 4 4.12 -8.43 28.46
N SER A 5 4.68 -7.48 27.70
CA SER A 5 4.18 -6.11 27.66
C SER A 5 2.71 -6.14 27.27
N THR A 6 1.84 -5.66 28.15
CA THR A 6 0.40 -5.51 27.88
C THR A 6 0.08 -4.26 27.05
N ASP A 7 1.09 -3.42 26.83
CA ASP A 7 0.99 -2.19 26.07
C ASP A 7 0.85 -2.49 24.55
N PRO A 8 -0.26 -2.13 23.91
CA PRO A 8 -0.49 -2.38 22.48
C PRO A 8 0.56 -1.72 21.58
N ALA A 9 1.11 -0.56 21.97
CA ALA A 9 2.16 0.11 21.20
C ALA A 9 3.47 -0.70 21.19
N ALA A 10 3.83 -1.33 22.34
CA ALA A 10 5.00 -2.18 22.40
C ALA A 10 4.82 -3.48 21.59
N ILE A 11 3.61 -4.02 21.53
CA ILE A 11 3.27 -5.19 20.70
C ILE A 11 3.36 -4.82 19.23
N ALA A 12 2.76 -3.69 18.83
CA ALA A 12 2.82 -3.16 17.44
C ALA A 12 4.28 -2.95 17.00
N LYS A 13 5.13 -2.41 17.84
CA LYS A 13 6.56 -2.26 17.55
C LYS A 13 7.27 -3.60 17.31
N LYS A 14 6.91 -4.65 18.06
CA LYS A 14 7.43 -6.01 17.82
C LYS A 14 6.93 -6.56 16.49
N ALA A 15 5.65 -6.33 16.16
CA ALA A 15 5.06 -6.74 14.89
C ALA A 15 5.80 -6.10 13.69
N LEU A 16 6.06 -4.80 13.74
CA LEU A 16 6.86 -4.09 12.73
C LEU A 16 8.29 -4.66 12.61
N ALA A 17 8.91 -5.00 13.74
CA ALA A 17 10.24 -5.62 13.74
C ALA A 17 10.24 -7.05 13.19
N ALA A 18 9.17 -7.82 13.37
CA ALA A 18 8.99 -9.14 12.76
C ALA A 18 8.77 -9.00 11.24
N TYR A 19 7.90 -8.06 10.83
CA TYR A 19 7.66 -7.73 9.42
C TYR A 19 8.93 -7.34 8.68
N ALA A 20 9.74 -6.45 9.26
CA ALA A 20 11.01 -6.01 8.67
C ALA A 20 12.05 -7.15 8.52
N LYS A 21 11.85 -8.26 9.23
CA LYS A 21 12.66 -9.49 9.13
C LYS A 21 11.97 -10.55 8.27
N GLU A 22 10.94 -10.19 7.52
CA GLU A 22 10.15 -11.07 6.65
C GLU A 22 9.46 -12.24 7.41
N ARG A 23 9.32 -12.11 8.75
CA ARG A 23 8.61 -13.07 9.59
C ARG A 23 7.11 -12.69 9.61
N TYR A 24 6.46 -12.84 8.47
CA TYR A 24 5.12 -12.30 8.24
C TYR A 24 4.03 -12.95 9.12
N GLU A 25 4.08 -14.26 9.35
CA GLU A 25 3.10 -14.92 10.22
C GLU A 25 3.21 -14.43 11.68
N GLU A 26 4.43 -14.28 12.20
CA GLU A 26 4.65 -13.69 13.53
C GLU A 26 4.17 -12.23 13.58
N ALA A 27 4.42 -11.46 12.51
CA ALA A 27 3.93 -10.09 12.42
C ALA A 27 2.40 -10.02 12.44
N ILE A 28 1.72 -10.92 11.71
CA ILE A 28 0.25 -11.03 11.70
C ILE A 28 -0.29 -11.30 13.09
N GLU A 29 0.24 -12.29 13.81
CA GLU A 29 -0.20 -12.61 15.16
C GLU A 29 -0.06 -11.41 16.12
N LEU A 30 1.09 -10.74 16.07
CA LEU A 30 1.37 -9.58 16.91
C LEU A 30 0.51 -8.37 16.54
N PHE A 31 0.28 -8.12 15.24
CA PHE A 31 -0.64 -7.06 14.81
C PHE A 31 -2.08 -7.34 15.23
N GLN A 32 -2.56 -8.58 15.14
CA GLN A 32 -3.89 -8.96 15.60
C GLN A 32 -4.03 -8.75 17.12
N GLU A 33 -3.02 -9.08 17.91
CA GLU A 33 -3.02 -8.83 19.35
C GLU A 33 -3.06 -7.32 19.65
N ALA A 34 -2.24 -6.52 18.98
CA ALA A 34 -2.23 -5.06 19.15
C ALA A 34 -3.57 -4.43 18.76
N TRP A 35 -4.12 -4.84 17.63
CA TRP A 35 -5.42 -4.38 17.12
C TRP A 35 -6.54 -4.65 18.12
N THR A 36 -6.64 -5.88 18.61
CA THR A 36 -7.66 -6.26 19.61
C THR A 36 -7.58 -5.40 20.87
N ARG A 37 -6.38 -5.03 21.30
CA ARG A 37 -6.17 -4.20 22.49
C ARG A 37 -6.55 -2.75 22.27
N TYR A 38 -6.20 -2.16 21.13
CA TYR A 38 -6.59 -0.81 20.77
C TYR A 38 -8.10 -0.70 20.58
N ASP A 39 -8.72 -1.67 19.91
CA ASP A 39 -10.17 -1.74 19.74
C ASP A 39 -10.90 -1.82 21.11
N ALA A 40 -10.43 -2.67 21.99
CA ALA A 40 -10.99 -2.83 23.35
C ALA A 40 -10.81 -1.58 24.23
N SER A 41 -9.79 -0.75 24.00
CA SER A 41 -9.58 0.52 24.72
C SER A 41 -10.37 1.69 24.11
N GLY A 42 -10.92 1.52 22.92
CA GLY A 42 -11.62 2.59 22.18
C GLY A 42 -10.68 3.54 21.42
N ASP A 43 -9.40 3.20 21.30
CA ASP A 43 -8.41 3.96 20.54
C ASP A 43 -8.54 3.63 19.05
N LEU A 44 -9.65 4.07 18.44
CA LEU A 44 -10.08 3.63 17.12
C LEU A 44 -9.10 4.01 16.00
N VAL A 45 -8.42 5.16 16.10
CA VAL A 45 -7.45 5.62 15.10
C VAL A 45 -6.22 4.72 15.11
N GLU A 46 -5.71 4.39 16.30
CA GLU A 46 -4.60 3.47 16.50
C GLU A 46 -4.97 2.05 16.04
N ALA A 47 -6.20 1.60 16.36
CA ALA A 47 -6.71 0.31 15.88
C ALA A 47 -6.73 0.26 14.35
N ALA A 48 -7.21 1.30 13.68
CA ALA A 48 -7.22 1.39 12.22
C ALA A 48 -5.80 1.44 11.61
N GLU A 49 -4.84 2.08 12.29
CA GLU A 49 -3.44 2.08 11.86
C GLU A 49 -2.84 0.67 11.94
N ILE A 50 -3.13 -0.06 13.03
CA ILE A 50 -2.71 -1.45 13.14
C ILE A 50 -3.40 -2.33 12.10
N ALA A 51 -4.69 -2.11 11.80
CA ALA A 51 -5.40 -2.81 10.72
C ALA A 51 -4.73 -2.56 9.35
N ASN A 52 -4.32 -1.34 9.07
CA ASN A 52 -3.55 -1.01 7.88
C ASN A 52 -2.24 -1.81 7.79
N ASN A 53 -1.47 -1.87 8.88
CA ASN A 53 -0.21 -2.63 8.93
C ASN A 53 -0.44 -4.15 8.83
N LEU A 54 -1.50 -4.65 9.48
CA LEU A 54 -1.92 -6.05 9.41
C LEU A 54 -2.29 -6.45 7.98
N SER A 55 -3.04 -5.61 7.27
CA SER A 55 -3.41 -5.86 5.88
C SER A 55 -2.19 -6.04 4.98
N VAL A 56 -1.16 -5.22 5.18
CA VAL A 56 0.10 -5.33 4.44
C VAL A 56 0.79 -6.67 4.71
N ALA A 57 0.83 -7.11 5.97
CA ALA A 57 1.41 -8.41 6.33
C ALA A 57 0.61 -9.58 5.74
N LEU A 58 -0.74 -9.49 5.73
CA LEU A 58 -1.62 -10.49 5.13
C LEU A 58 -1.43 -10.60 3.61
N ILE A 59 -1.22 -9.47 2.93
CA ILE A 59 -0.92 -9.45 1.48
C ILE A 59 0.40 -10.18 1.17
N GLN A 60 1.42 -10.07 2.04
CA GLN A 60 2.71 -10.75 1.82
C GLN A 60 2.61 -12.28 1.88
N VAL A 61 1.56 -12.81 2.50
CA VAL A 61 1.29 -14.25 2.60
C VAL A 61 0.08 -14.69 1.78
N ASP A 62 -0.27 -13.92 0.75
CA ASP A 62 -1.37 -14.17 -0.20
C ASP A 62 -2.77 -14.29 0.45
N ARG A 63 -2.96 -13.78 1.69
CA ARG A 63 -4.26 -13.73 2.37
C ARG A 63 -5.06 -12.48 2.00
N HIS A 64 -5.26 -12.27 0.71
CA HIS A 64 -5.81 -11.02 0.17
C HIS A 64 -7.23 -10.71 0.64
N GLN A 65 -8.12 -11.72 0.76
CA GLN A 65 -9.48 -11.50 1.27
C GLN A 65 -9.45 -11.07 2.74
N ALA A 66 -8.63 -11.71 3.56
CA ALA A 66 -8.48 -11.31 4.96
C ALA A 66 -7.92 -9.88 5.10
N ALA A 67 -7.06 -9.45 4.17
CA ALA A 67 -6.59 -8.07 4.12
C ALA A 67 -7.74 -7.08 3.84
N LEU A 68 -8.63 -7.38 2.91
CA LEU A 68 -9.82 -6.55 2.64
C LEU A 68 -10.75 -6.50 3.85
N ASP A 69 -11.01 -7.65 4.47
CA ASP A 69 -11.88 -7.71 5.66
C ASP A 69 -11.30 -6.87 6.81
N THR A 70 -9.97 -6.86 6.96
CA THR A 70 -9.27 -6.07 7.98
C THR A 70 -9.32 -4.56 7.68
N LEU A 71 -9.32 -4.15 6.41
CA LEU A 71 -9.36 -2.75 5.98
C LEU A 71 -10.76 -2.14 6.01
N ALA A 72 -11.81 -2.95 6.21
CA ALA A 72 -13.18 -2.47 6.14
C ALA A 72 -13.42 -1.29 7.11
N GLY A 73 -13.84 -0.14 6.56
CA GLY A 73 -14.13 1.08 7.31
C GLY A 73 -12.91 1.91 7.74
N THR A 74 -11.68 1.44 7.54
CA THR A 74 -10.46 2.19 7.95
C THR A 74 -10.32 3.51 7.19
N PHE A 75 -10.64 3.52 5.90
CA PHE A 75 -10.59 4.74 5.08
C PHE A 75 -11.50 5.84 5.63
N ASP A 76 -12.77 5.53 5.88
CA ASP A 76 -13.74 6.51 6.36
C ASP A 76 -13.36 7.01 7.75
N LEU A 77 -12.92 6.11 8.63
CA LEU A 77 -12.44 6.46 9.96
C LEU A 77 -11.27 7.43 9.91
N PHE A 78 -10.30 7.22 9.04
CA PHE A 78 -9.18 8.15 8.88
C PHE A 78 -9.61 9.51 8.32
N ILE A 79 -10.58 9.54 7.38
CA ILE A 79 -11.16 10.79 6.87
C ILE A 79 -11.82 11.57 8.00
N ASP A 80 -12.65 10.91 8.80
CA ASP A 80 -13.41 11.54 9.91
C ASP A 80 -12.48 12.13 10.99
N HIS A 81 -11.27 11.56 11.13
CA HIS A 81 -10.27 12.04 12.10
C HIS A 81 -9.20 12.95 11.47
N GLY A 82 -9.31 13.29 10.18
CA GLY A 82 -8.35 14.18 9.51
C GLY A 82 -7.00 13.54 9.17
N GLU A 83 -6.89 12.21 9.27
CA GLU A 83 -5.68 11.43 9.01
C GLU A 83 -5.52 11.14 7.50
N MET A 84 -5.43 12.19 6.69
CA MET A 84 -5.50 12.13 5.23
C MET A 84 -4.44 11.22 4.59
N ILE A 85 -3.22 11.21 5.14
CA ILE A 85 -2.14 10.32 4.63
C ILE A 85 -2.49 8.85 4.90
N LYS A 86 -2.98 8.53 6.10
CA LYS A 86 -3.38 7.17 6.47
C LYS A 86 -4.59 6.70 5.64
N ALA A 87 -5.53 7.60 5.35
CA ALA A 87 -6.64 7.32 4.44
C ALA A 87 -6.14 6.96 3.03
N ALA A 88 -5.20 7.72 2.48
CA ALA A 88 -4.61 7.40 1.17
C ALA A 88 -3.84 6.06 1.18
N GLN A 89 -3.16 5.74 2.29
CA GLN A 89 -2.50 4.44 2.48
C GLN A 89 -3.50 3.28 2.53
N ALA A 90 -4.65 3.46 3.21
CA ALA A 90 -5.71 2.45 3.26
C ALA A 90 -6.24 2.11 1.86
N LEU A 91 -6.48 3.13 1.01
CA LEU A 91 -6.84 2.92 -0.41
C LEU A 91 -5.77 2.14 -1.18
N GLY A 92 -4.49 2.48 -0.98
CA GLY A 92 -3.38 1.77 -1.61
C GLY A 92 -3.29 0.30 -1.20
N ASN A 93 -3.54 0.01 0.08
CA ASN A 93 -3.54 -1.36 0.61
C ASN A 93 -4.77 -2.14 0.12
N GLU A 94 -5.97 -1.51 0.08
CA GLU A 94 -7.17 -2.11 -0.52
C GLU A 94 -6.94 -2.45 -2.00
N ALA A 95 -6.31 -1.54 -2.75
CA ALA A 95 -5.93 -1.77 -4.14
C ALA A 95 -4.99 -2.98 -4.29
N ALA A 96 -3.98 -3.10 -3.42
CA ALA A 96 -3.03 -4.22 -3.44
C ALA A 96 -3.72 -5.56 -3.13
N ALA A 97 -4.67 -5.58 -2.21
CA ALA A 97 -5.44 -6.78 -1.91
C ALA A 97 -6.34 -7.17 -3.10
N HIS A 98 -7.00 -6.21 -3.77
CA HIS A 98 -7.75 -6.47 -5.00
C HIS A 98 -6.85 -6.93 -6.15
N GLU A 99 -5.64 -6.36 -6.28
CA GLU A 99 -4.65 -6.83 -7.25
C GLU A 99 -4.32 -8.32 -7.02
N GLY A 100 -4.08 -8.72 -5.78
CA GLY A 100 -3.82 -10.11 -5.43
C GLY A 100 -4.99 -11.06 -5.71
N LEU A 101 -6.22 -10.57 -5.66
CA LEU A 101 -7.43 -11.32 -6.04
C LEU A 101 -7.72 -11.28 -7.55
N ASN A 102 -6.86 -10.65 -8.36
CA ASN A 102 -7.05 -10.41 -9.79
C ASN A 102 -8.28 -9.56 -10.13
N ASN A 103 -8.76 -8.76 -9.20
CA ASN A 103 -9.82 -7.78 -9.39
C ASN A 103 -9.23 -6.48 -9.98
N TRP A 104 -8.73 -6.58 -11.21
CA TRP A 104 -7.88 -5.55 -11.84
C TRP A 104 -8.54 -4.19 -11.95
N GLU A 105 -9.83 -4.12 -12.33
CA GLU A 105 -10.57 -2.87 -12.50
C GLU A 105 -10.70 -2.14 -11.14
N ARG A 106 -10.99 -2.90 -10.07
CA ARG A 106 -11.10 -2.32 -8.73
C ARG A 106 -9.75 -1.85 -8.22
N ALA A 107 -8.71 -2.65 -8.42
CA ALA A 107 -7.34 -2.29 -8.06
C ALA A 107 -6.88 -1.02 -8.79
N GLU A 108 -7.14 -0.92 -10.10
CA GLU A 108 -6.82 0.28 -10.89
C GLU A 108 -7.49 1.53 -10.33
N ALA A 109 -8.81 1.46 -10.10
CA ALA A 109 -9.58 2.59 -9.59
C ALA A 109 -9.08 3.07 -8.22
N LEU A 110 -8.76 2.15 -7.31
CA LEU A 110 -8.27 2.47 -5.97
C LEU A 110 -6.84 3.01 -5.99
N TYR A 111 -5.93 2.44 -6.79
CA TYR A 111 -4.59 2.99 -6.95
C TYR A 111 -4.61 4.39 -7.55
N GLN A 112 -5.51 4.65 -8.52
CA GLN A 112 -5.67 5.98 -9.09
C GLN A 112 -6.09 6.98 -8.01
N GLN A 113 -7.11 6.67 -7.21
CA GLN A 113 -7.56 7.52 -6.11
C GLN A 113 -6.46 7.74 -5.06
N ALA A 114 -5.72 6.70 -4.67
CA ALA A 114 -4.62 6.83 -3.73
C ALA A 114 -3.51 7.75 -4.27
N ALA A 115 -3.13 7.60 -5.54
CA ALA A 115 -2.10 8.42 -6.18
C ALA A 115 -2.50 9.91 -6.26
N GLU A 116 -3.76 10.21 -6.57
CA GLU A 116 -4.31 11.56 -6.57
C GLU A 116 -4.26 12.18 -5.17
N ARG A 117 -4.69 11.44 -4.13
CA ARG A 117 -4.62 11.92 -2.74
C ARG A 117 -3.18 12.18 -2.29
N PHE A 118 -2.23 11.30 -2.60
CA PHE A 118 -0.83 11.53 -2.28
C PHE A 118 -0.26 12.75 -3.02
N ALA A 119 -0.71 13.01 -4.27
CA ALA A 119 -0.35 14.23 -5.01
C ALA A 119 -0.82 15.48 -4.28
N ASP A 120 -2.08 15.53 -3.87
CA ASP A 120 -2.68 16.65 -3.13
C ASP A 120 -1.98 16.91 -1.79
N LEU A 121 -1.59 15.83 -1.11
CA LEU A 121 -0.85 15.86 0.15
C LEU A 121 0.65 16.14 -0.02
N LYS A 122 1.14 16.21 -1.28
CA LYS A 122 2.55 16.40 -1.64
C LYS A 122 3.47 15.29 -1.11
N ASP A 123 2.91 14.12 -0.84
CA ASP A 123 3.66 12.91 -0.50
C ASP A 123 4.14 12.22 -1.78
N ARG A 124 5.24 12.75 -2.31
CA ARG A 124 5.80 12.32 -3.61
C ARG A 124 6.28 10.86 -3.60
N ASP A 125 6.82 10.38 -2.48
CA ASP A 125 7.32 9.02 -2.41
C ASP A 125 6.18 8.02 -2.45
N SER A 126 5.14 8.19 -1.65
CA SER A 126 3.94 7.35 -1.68
C SER A 126 3.21 7.44 -3.02
N GLN A 127 3.09 8.65 -3.60
CA GLN A 127 2.54 8.84 -4.93
C GLN A 127 3.30 8.03 -5.98
N ARG A 128 4.62 8.11 -6.00
CA ARG A 128 5.47 7.38 -6.94
C ARG A 128 5.28 5.86 -6.83
N TYR A 129 5.31 5.30 -5.62
CA TYR A 129 5.09 3.88 -5.41
C TYR A 129 3.69 3.44 -5.86
N THR A 130 2.68 4.25 -5.59
CA THR A 130 1.30 3.97 -6.00
C THR A 130 1.15 4.00 -7.52
N LEU A 131 1.75 4.98 -8.21
CA LEU A 131 1.76 5.05 -9.67
C LEU A 131 2.50 3.86 -10.32
N GLN A 132 3.57 3.36 -9.70
CA GLN A 132 4.24 2.15 -10.18
C GLN A 132 3.33 0.92 -10.08
N ALA A 133 2.57 0.78 -8.98
CA ALA A 133 1.59 -0.29 -8.82
C ALA A 133 0.46 -0.15 -9.86
N LEU A 134 -0.07 1.05 -10.04
CA LEU A 134 -1.08 1.35 -11.05
C LEU A 134 -0.61 0.99 -12.47
N SER A 135 0.61 1.36 -12.83
CA SER A 135 1.20 0.99 -14.13
C SER A 135 1.25 -0.53 -14.31
N ARG A 136 1.65 -1.27 -13.26
CA ARG A 136 1.69 -2.74 -13.28
C ARG A 136 0.29 -3.33 -13.52
N VAL A 137 -0.73 -2.84 -12.84
CA VAL A 137 -2.12 -3.28 -13.01
C VAL A 137 -2.61 -3.01 -14.42
N ARG A 138 -2.41 -1.80 -14.97
CA ARG A 138 -2.74 -1.44 -16.36
C ARG A 138 -2.08 -2.37 -17.38
N LEU A 139 -0.81 -2.71 -17.15
CA LEU A 139 -0.10 -3.66 -18.02
C LEU A 139 -0.74 -5.06 -17.97
N ARG A 140 -1.16 -5.53 -16.79
CA ARG A 140 -1.88 -6.80 -16.63
C ARG A 140 -3.21 -6.84 -17.36
N GLN A 141 -3.88 -5.72 -17.49
CA GLN A 141 -5.12 -5.56 -18.26
C GLN A 141 -4.89 -5.41 -19.77
N GLY A 142 -3.65 -5.32 -20.23
CA GLY A 142 -3.31 -5.09 -21.63
C GLY A 142 -3.32 -3.62 -22.06
N HIS A 143 -3.50 -2.69 -21.12
CA HIS A 143 -3.50 -1.23 -21.35
C HIS A 143 -2.07 -0.70 -21.40
N ALA A 144 -1.28 -1.16 -22.38
CA ALA A 144 0.16 -0.92 -22.44
C ALA A 144 0.53 0.57 -22.56
N ILE A 145 -0.24 1.37 -23.31
CA ILE A 145 0.04 2.79 -23.50
C ILE A 145 -0.18 3.55 -22.19
N GLU A 146 -1.30 3.31 -21.53
CA GLU A 146 -1.65 3.90 -20.24
C GLU A 146 -0.66 3.49 -19.16
N ALA A 147 -0.20 2.22 -19.16
CA ALA A 147 0.82 1.74 -18.25
C ALA A 147 2.15 2.48 -18.42
N VAL A 148 2.59 2.70 -19.68
CA VAL A 148 3.81 3.46 -19.96
C VAL A 148 3.69 4.91 -19.49
N ASN A 149 2.59 5.59 -19.80
CA ASN A 149 2.35 6.97 -19.39
C ASN A 149 2.34 7.09 -17.84
N THR A 150 1.71 6.13 -17.16
CA THR A 150 1.68 6.09 -15.69
C THR A 150 3.06 5.88 -15.09
N MET A 151 3.86 4.98 -15.67
CA MET A 151 5.24 4.76 -15.24
C MET A 151 6.10 6.01 -15.44
N GLN A 152 5.93 6.72 -16.54
CA GLN A 152 6.62 7.99 -16.77
C GLN A 152 6.25 9.01 -15.69
N SER A 153 4.97 9.17 -15.38
CA SER A 153 4.52 10.05 -14.29
C SER A 153 5.14 9.66 -12.95
N ALA A 154 5.26 8.35 -12.65
CA ALA A 154 5.92 7.88 -11.43
C ALA A 154 7.41 8.28 -11.37
N LEU A 155 8.12 8.21 -12.50
CA LEU A 155 9.53 8.60 -12.59
C LEU A 155 9.73 10.11 -12.43
N GLU A 156 8.83 10.92 -12.95
CA GLU A 156 8.87 12.39 -12.83
C GLU A 156 8.52 12.86 -11.41
N THR A 157 7.69 12.10 -10.69
CA THR A 157 7.28 12.41 -9.32
C THR A 157 8.43 12.21 -8.30
N GLY A 158 9.32 11.24 -8.52
CA GLY A 158 10.40 10.90 -7.60
C GLY A 158 11.50 11.96 -7.53
N THR A 159 11.93 12.31 -6.31
CA THR A 159 12.99 13.31 -6.07
C THR A 159 14.41 12.77 -6.24
N ARG A 160 14.58 11.45 -6.35
CA ARG A 160 15.86 10.78 -6.60
C ARG A 160 15.71 9.75 -7.72
N THR A 161 16.14 10.11 -8.91
CA THR A 161 16.29 9.14 -10.00
C THR A 161 17.41 8.15 -9.66
N THR A 162 17.02 6.89 -9.37
CA THR A 162 17.96 5.79 -9.28
C THR A 162 18.53 5.45 -10.67
N TRP A 163 19.61 4.68 -10.76
CA TRP A 163 20.11 4.19 -12.05
C TRP A 163 19.05 3.35 -12.80
N ARG A 164 18.15 2.66 -12.08
CA ARG A 164 17.02 1.90 -12.64
C ARG A 164 15.97 2.83 -13.26
N ASP A 165 15.67 3.94 -12.62
CA ASP A 165 14.75 4.95 -13.14
C ASP A 165 15.33 5.61 -14.41
N ARG A 166 16.66 5.85 -14.45
CA ARG A 166 17.35 6.36 -15.66
C ARG A 166 17.29 5.36 -16.81
N LEU A 167 17.43 4.05 -16.52
CA LEU A 167 17.32 3.01 -17.52
C LEU A 167 15.89 2.89 -18.04
N ALA A 168 14.88 2.92 -17.16
CA ALA A 168 13.46 2.91 -17.54
C ALA A 168 13.12 4.13 -18.41
N ASN A 169 13.54 5.34 -18.02
CA ASN A 169 13.36 6.55 -18.84
C ASN A 169 14.01 6.43 -20.21
N LYS A 170 15.20 5.81 -20.29
CA LYS A 170 15.89 5.60 -21.57
C LYS A 170 15.13 4.61 -22.46
N ILE A 171 14.49 3.59 -21.90
CA ILE A 171 13.66 2.63 -22.64
C ILE A 171 12.36 3.31 -23.11
N LEU A 172 11.71 4.11 -22.24
CA LEU A 172 10.48 4.83 -22.54
C LEU A 172 10.68 5.95 -23.57
N SER A 173 11.88 6.52 -23.69
CA SER A 173 12.24 7.53 -24.68
C SER A 173 12.55 6.98 -26.08
N LEU A 174 12.53 5.65 -26.26
CA LEU A 174 12.73 5.05 -27.58
C LEU A 174 11.53 5.34 -28.50
N PRO A 175 11.77 5.69 -29.78
CA PRO A 175 10.70 5.92 -30.73
C PRO A 175 9.79 4.68 -30.85
N SER A 176 8.49 4.89 -30.88
CA SER A 176 7.45 3.83 -30.96
C SER A 176 7.62 2.84 -32.14
N ARG A 177 8.49 3.15 -33.11
CA ARG A 177 8.85 2.26 -34.21
C ARG A 177 9.62 0.99 -33.80
N ILE A 178 10.21 0.98 -32.60
CA ILE A 178 11.00 -0.17 -32.08
C ILE A 178 10.15 -1.11 -31.25
N LEU A 179 8.93 -0.69 -30.86
CA LEU A 179 8.00 -1.47 -30.03
C LEU A 179 6.89 -2.20 -30.83
N LYS A 180 6.96 -2.19 -32.15
CA LYS A 180 6.07 -3.04 -32.97
C LYS A 180 6.67 -4.42 -33.14
N PRO A 181 5.88 -5.50 -32.89
CA PRO A 181 6.29 -6.86 -33.13
C PRO A 181 6.53 -7.13 -34.59
#